data_e8af6b644a97e24f2e5966e9436cbc40
#
_entry.id   e8af6b644a97e24f2e5966e9436cbc40
#
_cell.length_a   1.000
_cell.length_b   1.000
_cell.length_c   1.000
_cell.angle_alpha   90.00
_cell.angle_beta   90.00
_cell.angle_gamma   90.00
#
_symmetry.space_group_name_H-M   'P 1'
#
loop_
_entity.id
_entity.type
_entity.pdbx_description
1 polymer ?
#
loop_
_entity_poly.entity_id
_entity_poly.type
_entity_poly.pdbx_seq_one_letter_code
_entity_poly.pdbx_strand_id
1 'polypeptide(L)'
;MKTWKKVASAALAAMVFASLTAGCGGGDKKKEAANSNEIVVGASFELTGNVANYGKSTLSGLKMAFDEVNKAGGIDGKKLRIVESDNKSEPSEAGNSVTK
;
A
#
# COMPACT_ATOMS: atom_id res chain seq x y z
N MET A 1 -11.72 -15.53 -46.68
CA MET A 1 -11.47 -14.06 -46.78
C MET A 1 -12.06 -13.22 -45.67
N LYS A 2 -12.96 -13.74 -44.86
CA LYS A 2 -13.54 -12.98 -43.73
C LYS A 2 -12.65 -12.91 -42.46
N THR A 3 -11.58 -13.69 -42.38
CA THR A 3 -10.69 -13.78 -41.23
C THR A 3 -9.53 -12.78 -41.25
N TRP A 4 -9.17 -12.23 -42.37
CA TRP A 4 -8.08 -11.28 -42.50
C TRP A 4 -8.41 -9.88 -41.97
N LYS A 5 -9.65 -9.47 -42.08
CA LYS A 5 -10.10 -8.18 -41.55
C LYS A 5 -10.15 -8.13 -40.03
N LYS A 6 -10.27 -9.29 -39.40
CA LYS A 6 -10.29 -9.39 -37.91
C LYS A 6 -8.87 -9.42 -37.29
N VAL A 7 -7.90 -9.90 -38.05
CA VAL A 7 -6.51 -9.96 -37.60
C VAL A 7 -5.83 -8.60 -37.68
N ALA A 8 -6.18 -7.79 -38.70
CA ALA A 8 -5.64 -6.44 -38.86
C ALA A 8 -6.11 -5.48 -37.75
N SER A 9 -7.32 -5.68 -37.25
CA SER A 9 -7.84 -4.84 -36.12
C SER A 9 -7.21 -5.16 -34.82
N ALA A 10 -6.81 -6.40 -34.57
CA ALA A 10 -6.15 -6.81 -33.33
C ALA A 10 -4.68 -6.32 -33.26
N ALA A 11 -4.01 -6.24 -34.40
CA ALA A 11 -2.64 -5.74 -34.46
C ALA A 11 -2.52 -4.23 -34.20
N LEU A 12 -3.53 -3.46 -34.62
CA LEU A 12 -3.57 -2.01 -34.36
C LEU A 12 -3.91 -1.66 -32.92
N ALA A 13 -4.72 -2.47 -32.26
CA ALA A 13 -5.03 -2.29 -30.85
C ALA A 13 -3.81 -2.57 -29.93
N ALA A 14 -2.96 -3.52 -30.32
CA ALA A 14 -1.76 -3.84 -29.55
C ALA A 14 -0.67 -2.75 -29.63
N MET A 15 -0.59 -2.01 -30.73
CA MET A 15 0.39 -0.93 -30.88
C MET A 15 0.04 0.36 -30.13
N VAL A 16 -1.25 0.60 -29.89
CA VAL A 16 -1.67 1.79 -29.13
C VAL A 16 -1.44 1.60 -27.62
N PHE A 17 -1.48 0.36 -27.13
CA PHE A 17 -1.19 0.09 -25.71
C PHE A 17 0.30 0.16 -25.37
N ALA A 18 1.19 -0.08 -26.32
CA ALA A 18 2.64 -0.04 -26.09
C ALA A 18 3.21 1.38 -25.97
N SER A 19 2.49 2.40 -26.48
CA SER A 19 2.98 3.79 -26.44
C SER A 19 2.56 4.58 -25.20
N LEU A 20 1.64 4.06 -24.40
CA LEU A 20 1.17 4.71 -23.18
C LEU A 20 2.00 4.35 -21.92
N THR A 21 2.89 3.36 -22.01
CA THR A 21 3.73 2.96 -20.88
C THR A 21 5.06 3.72 -20.80
N ALA A 22 5.40 4.49 -21.81
CA ALA A 22 6.65 5.26 -21.83
C ALA A 22 6.53 6.66 -21.20
N GLY A 23 5.35 7.07 -20.79
CA GLY A 23 5.12 8.40 -20.21
C GLY A 23 5.14 8.46 -18.68
N CYS A 24 5.23 7.36 -17.98
CA CYS A 24 5.21 7.32 -16.50
C CYS A 24 6.59 7.11 -15.88
N GLY A 25 7.66 7.32 -16.62
CA GLY A 25 9.04 7.12 -16.20
C GLY A 25 9.68 8.32 -15.47
N GLY A 26 8.95 9.11 -14.73
CA GLY A 26 9.50 10.33 -14.15
C GLY A 26 9.16 10.58 -12.70
N GLY A 27 9.21 9.59 -11.85
CA GLY A 27 8.84 9.80 -10.48
C GLY A 27 9.57 8.87 -9.53
N ASP A 28 10.82 9.15 -9.30
CA ASP A 28 11.67 8.48 -8.32
C ASP A 28 11.31 8.77 -6.89
N LYS A 29 10.08 8.75 -6.54
CA LYS A 29 9.72 8.53 -5.16
C LYS A 29 8.95 7.25 -5.15
N LYS A 30 9.52 6.24 -4.53
CA LYS A 30 8.79 5.14 -3.95
C LYS A 30 7.72 5.70 -3.00
N LYS A 31 6.71 6.28 -3.54
CA LYS A 31 5.42 5.97 -3.01
C LYS A 31 5.32 4.49 -3.26
N GLU A 32 5.42 3.71 -2.21
CA GLU A 32 4.90 2.36 -2.28
C GLU A 32 3.50 2.52 -2.82
N ALA A 33 3.39 2.33 -4.11
CA ALA A 33 2.13 2.47 -4.80
C ALA A 33 1.18 1.58 -4.03
N ALA A 34 0.13 2.18 -3.49
CA ALA A 34 -0.90 1.42 -2.82
C ALA A 34 -1.28 0.32 -3.79
N ASN A 35 -0.83 -0.90 -3.51
CA ASN A 35 -1.20 -2.05 -4.30
C ASN A 35 -2.73 -2.06 -4.26
N SER A 36 -3.39 -2.06 -5.40
CA SER A 36 -4.85 -2.04 -5.48
C SER A 36 -5.52 -3.19 -4.72
N ASN A 37 -4.74 -4.22 -4.30
CA ASN A 37 -5.18 -5.37 -3.53
C ASN A 37 -4.97 -5.23 -2.02
N GLU A 38 -4.48 -4.09 -1.56
CA GLU A 38 -4.22 -3.83 -0.15
C GLU A 38 -4.85 -2.52 0.31
N ILE A 39 -5.31 -2.52 1.56
CA ILE A 39 -5.65 -1.31 2.30
C ILE A 39 -4.48 -1.05 3.26
N VAL A 40 -3.77 0.03 3.03
CA VAL A 40 -2.60 0.40 3.83
C VAL A 40 -3.03 1.35 4.94
N VAL A 41 -2.69 0.98 6.19
CA VAL A 41 -3.00 1.77 7.38
C VAL A 41 -1.71 2.18 8.06
N GLY A 42 -1.49 3.48 8.21
CA GLY A 42 -0.39 4.01 8.98
C GLY A 42 -0.65 3.87 10.49
N ALA A 43 0.33 3.37 11.21
CA ALA A 43 0.26 3.19 12.66
C ALA A 43 1.44 3.90 13.33
N SER A 44 1.18 5.08 13.88
CA SER A 44 2.16 5.84 14.63
C SER A 44 1.95 5.60 16.12
N PHE A 45 2.87 4.90 16.74
CA PHE A 45 2.82 4.55 18.15
C PHE A 45 4.17 4.82 18.83
N GLU A 46 4.12 4.85 20.16
CA GLU A 46 5.30 4.89 21.01
C GLU A 46 5.95 3.50 21.05
N LEU A 47 6.88 3.24 20.15
CA LEU A 47 7.56 1.93 20.08
C LEU A 47 8.87 1.93 20.86
N THR A 48 9.40 3.10 21.17
CA THR A 48 10.56 3.33 22.04
C THR A 48 10.30 4.50 23.00
N GLY A 49 11.18 4.70 23.98
CA GLY A 49 11.05 5.76 24.95
C GLY A 49 10.25 5.38 26.20
N ASN A 50 9.83 6.36 26.96
CA ASN A 50 9.32 6.18 28.33
C ASN A 50 7.99 5.41 28.41
N VAL A 51 7.19 5.46 27.38
CA VAL A 51 5.86 4.84 27.35
C VAL A 51 5.74 3.75 26.27
N ALA A 52 6.87 3.20 25.85
CA ALA A 52 6.94 2.18 24.80
C ALA A 52 6.07 0.95 25.07
N ASN A 53 5.84 0.60 26.32
CA ASN A 53 4.98 -0.54 26.68
C ASN A 53 3.54 -0.37 26.20
N TYR A 54 3.02 0.84 26.25
CA TYR A 54 1.66 1.14 25.74
C TYR A 54 1.59 0.99 24.23
N GLY A 55 2.52 1.61 23.51
CA GLY A 55 2.56 1.55 22.05
C GLY A 55 2.75 0.14 21.52
N LYS A 56 3.66 -0.62 22.12
CA LYS A 56 3.90 -2.02 21.73
C LYS A 56 2.69 -2.92 21.98
N SER A 57 2.02 -2.76 23.12
CA SER A 57 0.82 -3.53 23.43
C SER A 57 -0.32 -3.19 22.47
N THR A 58 -0.52 -1.92 22.17
CA THR A 58 -1.54 -1.45 21.22
C THR A 58 -1.27 -1.99 19.82
N LEU A 59 -0.02 -1.89 19.36
CA LEU A 59 0.37 -2.40 18.05
C LEU A 59 0.18 -3.92 17.94
N SER A 60 0.49 -4.66 18.99
CA SER A 60 0.26 -6.11 19.03
C SER A 60 -1.22 -6.45 18.88
N GLY A 61 -2.10 -5.76 19.58
CA GLY A 61 -3.54 -5.91 19.43
C GLY A 61 -4.04 -5.58 18.03
N LEU A 62 -3.53 -4.50 17.45
CA LEU A 62 -3.86 -4.09 16.08
C LEU A 62 -3.45 -5.16 15.06
N LYS A 63 -2.24 -5.70 15.19
CA LYS A 63 -1.75 -6.77 14.31
C LYS A 63 -2.62 -8.04 14.41
N MET A 64 -3.02 -8.42 15.60
CA MET A 64 -3.92 -9.56 15.80
C MET A 64 -5.26 -9.34 15.09
N ALA A 65 -5.86 -8.17 15.24
CA ALA A 65 -7.13 -7.84 14.58
C ALA A 65 -6.99 -7.84 13.05
N PHE A 66 -5.91 -7.29 12.52
CA PHE A 66 -5.63 -7.30 11.08
C PHE A 66 -5.42 -8.72 10.54
N ASP A 67 -4.74 -9.56 11.29
CA ASP A 67 -4.55 -10.97 10.93
C ASP A 67 -5.89 -11.71 10.85
N GLU A 68 -6.78 -11.50 11.79
CA GLU A 68 -8.12 -12.09 11.79
C GLU A 68 -8.92 -11.66 10.56
N VAL A 69 -8.93 -10.37 10.26
CA VAL A 69 -9.61 -9.82 9.08
C VAL A 69 -9.00 -10.39 7.80
N ASN A 70 -7.68 -10.46 7.72
CA ASN A 70 -6.98 -10.98 6.53
C ASN A 70 -7.22 -12.46 6.32
N LYS A 71 -7.27 -13.26 7.39
CA LYS A 71 -7.62 -14.69 7.31
C LYS A 71 -9.05 -14.93 6.87
N ALA A 72 -9.95 -14.00 7.19
CA ALA A 72 -11.34 -14.05 6.74
C ALA A 72 -11.54 -13.55 5.29
N GLY A 73 -10.48 -13.14 4.59
CA GLY A 73 -10.52 -12.69 3.20
C GLY A 73 -10.33 -11.19 3.01
N GLY A 74 -10.07 -10.45 4.08
CA GLY A 74 -9.87 -9.01 4.03
C GLY A 74 -11.17 -8.22 3.99
N ILE A 75 -11.08 -6.98 3.55
CA ILE A 75 -12.21 -6.08 3.35
C ILE A 75 -12.41 -5.88 1.86
N ASP A 76 -13.58 -6.27 1.35
CA ASP A 76 -13.87 -6.25 -0.09
C ASP A 76 -12.80 -6.98 -0.94
N GLY A 77 -12.27 -8.09 -0.42
CA GLY A 77 -11.22 -8.87 -1.07
C GLY A 77 -9.83 -8.24 -0.96
N LYS A 78 -9.68 -7.13 -0.24
CA LYS A 78 -8.40 -6.46 -0.03
C LYS A 78 -7.84 -6.77 1.34
N LYS A 79 -6.56 -7.09 1.40
CA LYS A 79 -5.87 -7.33 2.67
C LYS A 79 -5.48 -6.03 3.33
N LEU A 80 -5.52 -6.03 4.66
CA LEU A 80 -5.02 -4.93 5.48
C LEU A 80 -3.51 -5.06 5.66
N ARG A 81 -2.81 -3.96 5.51
CA ARG A 81 -1.37 -3.86 5.78
C ARG A 81 -1.07 -2.68 6.69
N ILE A 82 -0.24 -2.92 7.69
CA ILE A 82 0.21 -1.88 8.63
C ILE A 82 1.56 -1.33 8.18
N VAL A 83 1.67 -0.01 8.16
CA VAL A 83 2.96 0.70 8.07
C VAL A 83 3.24 1.30 9.44
N GLU A 84 4.22 0.74 10.11
CA GLU A 84 4.59 1.14 11.47
C GLU A 84 5.50 2.37 11.45
N SER A 85 5.28 3.27 12.39
CA SER A 85 6.16 4.40 12.64
C SER A 85 6.29 4.63 14.13
N ASP A 86 7.53 4.79 14.58
CA ASP A 86 7.85 5.04 15.98
C ASP A 86 7.89 6.56 16.24
N ASN A 87 7.05 7.05 17.14
CA ASN A 87 7.08 8.45 17.58
C ASN A 87 8.02 8.67 18.80
N LYS A 88 8.70 7.63 19.25
CA LYS A 88 9.71 7.66 20.32
C LYS A 88 9.23 8.20 21.66
N SER A 89 7.94 8.24 21.90
CA SER A 89 7.32 8.89 23.07
C SER A 89 7.60 10.40 23.15
N GLU A 90 7.89 11.04 22.02
CA GLU A 90 8.25 12.45 21.92
C GLU A 90 7.25 13.24 21.08
N PRO A 91 6.69 14.34 21.58
CA PRO A 91 5.72 15.14 20.83
C PRO A 91 6.27 15.68 19.50
N SER A 92 7.55 16.03 19.47
CA SER A 92 8.22 16.51 18.25
C SER A 92 8.34 15.42 17.17
N GLU A 93 8.47 14.16 17.57
CA GLU A 93 8.58 13.03 16.65
C GLU A 93 7.22 12.55 16.16
N ALA A 94 6.14 12.85 16.89
CA ALA A 94 4.81 12.45 16.49
C ALA A 94 4.43 13.04 15.13
N GLY A 95 4.70 14.32 14.88
CA GLY A 95 4.50 14.95 13.58
C GLY A 95 5.34 14.32 12.48
N ASN A 96 6.60 14.06 12.74
CA ASN A 96 7.53 13.44 11.79
C ASN A 96 7.11 12.01 11.43
N SER A 97 6.56 11.28 12.39
CA SER A 97 6.17 9.88 12.21
C SER A 97 5.00 9.68 11.24
N VAL A 98 4.15 10.69 11.07
CA VAL A 98 2.96 10.62 10.20
C VAL A 98 3.14 11.30 8.84
N THR A 99 4.27 11.94 8.61
CA THR A 99 4.58 12.64 7.36
C THR A 99 5.49 11.86 6.40
N LYS A 100 5.77 10.63 6.70
CA LYS A 100 6.64 9.75 5.89
C LYS A 100 5.98 9.17 4.66
#